data_010779efaa0c963386ae990f13a1acf4
#
_entry.id   010779efaa0c963386ae990f13a1acf4
#
_cell.length_a   1.000
_cell.length_b   1.000
_cell.length_c   1.000
_cell.angle_alpha   90.00
_cell.angle_beta   90.00
_cell.angle_gamma   90.00
#
_symmetry.space_group_name_H-M   'P 1'
#
loop_
_entity.id
_entity.type
_entity.pdbx_description
1 polymer ?
#
loop_
_entity_poly.entity_id
_entity_poly.type
_entity_poly.pdbx_seq_one_letter_code
_entity_poly.pdbx_strand_id
1 'polypeptide(L)'
;MTLKNSLASALTPSAFLPSLGAIGAGVLLMALQTTSAQAAGQFYNCANATGCKMVDSKYFTSNHTDTKYPIVMAHGLVGFTKLLGIDYFYGIPQTLMSGGSEVYATKTSSFGDSRVRGEQLLQQVKTISAVSGSHKVNLFGHSHGGHDIRYVASVAPHYVASVTAVSSPEQGAALADWVIGQIENDKVDGEYNTATKAALGLFGFLGNFMDLNASIPVDKLQDQDAYGAITALTTDYMTDFNAEFPAAMPTSYCGQPTATKVNGIEYYSFSGVGQVTNILDPIDYVLLATSKVFDNDPNDGLVSACSSRLGYVIRDDYKMNHMDSVNQLLGLVAWGQPNPKTVYRDQVNRLKKANL
;
A
#
# COMPACT_ATOMS: atom_id res chain seq x y z
N MET A 1 -24.81 -9.76 -69.88
CA MET A 1 -25.22 -8.59 -70.68
C MET A 1 -24.26 -7.49 -70.28
N THR A 2 -23.22 -7.33 -71.01
CA THR A 2 -22.95 -6.39 -72.19
C THR A 2 -22.92 -4.95 -71.67
N LEU A 3 -21.98 -4.19 -71.87
CA LEU A 3 -20.88 -3.84 -72.77
C LEU A 3 -20.61 -2.37 -72.48
N LYS A 4 -19.44 -1.96 -72.41
CA LYS A 4 -18.40 -1.44 -73.28
C LYS A 4 -18.23 0.08 -73.25
N ASN A 5 -17.01 0.44 -73.06
CA ASN A 5 -16.17 1.28 -73.96
C ASN A 5 -16.44 2.79 -74.02
N SER A 6 -15.55 3.72 -74.21
CA SER A 6 -14.17 3.70 -74.70
C SER A 6 -13.75 5.14 -74.97
N LEU A 7 -12.43 5.38 -74.98
CA LEU A 7 -11.63 6.30 -75.81
C LEU A 7 -11.56 7.78 -75.35
N ALA A 8 -10.42 8.30 -74.94
CA ALA A 8 -9.13 8.57 -75.65
C ALA A 8 -9.13 9.80 -76.55
N SER A 9 -8.24 10.71 -76.30
CA SER A 9 -7.23 11.36 -77.16
C SER A 9 -6.78 12.67 -76.50
N ALA A 10 -5.57 12.80 -76.09
CA ALA A 10 -4.35 13.22 -76.77
C ALA A 10 -4.42 14.61 -77.40
N LEU A 11 -3.56 15.50 -76.91
CA LEU A 11 -2.73 16.44 -77.73
C LEU A 11 -1.76 17.22 -76.80
N THR A 12 -0.46 16.98 -76.95
CA THR A 12 0.67 17.91 -76.74
C THR A 12 0.89 18.71 -78.00
N PRO A 13 1.75 19.76 -78.11
CA PRO A 13 2.87 20.19 -77.29
C PRO A 13 3.01 21.74 -77.19
N SER A 14 3.93 22.28 -76.42
CA SER A 14 5.02 23.16 -76.86
C SER A 14 5.75 23.82 -75.71
N ALA A 15 7.03 23.78 -75.82
CA ALA A 15 8.06 24.29 -74.93
C ALA A 15 8.09 25.83 -74.83
N PHE A 16 8.44 26.34 -73.66
CA PHE A 16 9.26 27.55 -73.57
C PHE A 16 10.02 27.47 -72.21
N LEU A 17 11.34 27.35 -72.26
CA LEU A 17 12.27 27.73 -71.20
C LEU A 17 12.60 29.21 -71.35
N PRO A 18 12.72 29.96 -70.23
CA PRO A 18 14.05 30.50 -70.01
C PRO A 18 14.46 30.54 -68.52
N SER A 19 15.75 30.42 -68.32
CA SER A 19 16.70 31.04 -67.41
C SER A 19 16.62 30.77 -65.94
N LEU A 20 17.68 30.14 -65.52
CA LEU A 20 18.32 30.09 -64.16
C LEU A 20 18.03 31.29 -63.25
N GLY A 21 17.52 30.96 -62.06
CA GLY A 21 17.64 31.74 -60.87
C GLY A 21 17.92 30.80 -59.72
N ALA A 22 19.15 30.84 -59.19
CA ALA A 22 19.57 30.08 -58.04
C ALA A 22 18.78 30.60 -56.82
N ILE A 23 17.87 29.80 -56.29
CA ILE A 23 17.27 30.03 -54.97
C ILE A 23 17.73 28.91 -54.09
N GLY A 24 18.52 29.30 -53.07
CA GLY A 24 19.07 28.40 -52.09
C GLY A 24 17.98 27.59 -51.38
N ALA A 25 18.09 26.28 -51.47
CA ALA A 25 17.31 25.37 -50.66
C ALA A 25 17.75 25.47 -49.19
N GLY A 26 17.12 26.40 -48.47
CA GLY A 26 17.17 26.40 -47.01
C GLY A 26 16.38 25.20 -46.54
N VAL A 27 17.06 24.08 -46.31
CA VAL A 27 16.50 22.96 -45.52
C VAL A 27 16.30 23.47 -44.10
N LEU A 28 15.09 23.88 -43.80
CA LEU A 28 14.67 24.14 -42.40
C LEU A 28 14.63 22.78 -41.72
N LEU A 29 15.75 22.37 -41.10
CA LEU A 29 15.75 21.32 -40.07
C LEU A 29 14.94 21.86 -38.91
N MET A 30 13.65 21.59 -38.91
CA MET A 30 12.89 21.57 -37.66
C MET A 30 13.48 20.45 -36.80
N ALA A 31 14.42 20.82 -35.94
CA ALA A 31 14.77 19.98 -34.80
C ALA A 31 13.48 19.79 -34.02
N LEU A 32 12.84 18.62 -34.19
CA LEU A 32 11.89 18.11 -33.22
C LEU A 32 12.67 18.00 -31.92
N GLN A 33 12.63 19.06 -31.14
CA GLN A 33 12.96 18.96 -29.72
C GLN A 33 11.89 18.04 -29.14
N THR A 34 12.19 16.73 -29.10
CA THR A 34 11.54 15.85 -28.15
C THR A 34 11.87 16.43 -26.78
N THR A 35 11.03 17.30 -26.27
CA THR A 35 11.00 17.57 -24.84
C THR A 35 10.82 16.19 -24.23
N SER A 36 11.90 15.64 -23.67
CA SER A 36 11.79 14.50 -22.78
C SER A 36 10.72 14.89 -21.78
N ALA A 37 9.56 14.23 -21.84
CA ALA A 37 8.55 14.40 -20.81
C ALA A 37 9.27 14.12 -19.51
N GLN A 38 9.46 15.15 -18.71
CA GLN A 38 10.17 15.03 -17.44
C GLN A 38 9.30 14.10 -16.61
N ALA A 39 9.80 12.92 -16.30
CA ALA A 39 9.06 11.93 -15.56
C ALA A 39 8.57 12.57 -14.24
N ALA A 40 7.30 12.41 -13.94
CA ALA A 40 6.67 12.92 -12.73
C ALA A 40 6.38 11.73 -11.82
N GLY A 41 6.77 11.83 -10.54
CA GLY A 41 6.24 10.94 -9.53
C GLY A 41 4.74 11.19 -9.40
N GLN A 42 3.96 10.14 -9.15
CA GLN A 42 2.51 10.19 -9.15
C GLN A 42 1.94 9.50 -7.91
N PHE A 43 0.82 10.04 -7.41
CA PHE A 43 0.11 9.47 -6.28
C PHE A 43 -1.37 9.25 -6.60
N TYR A 44 -1.87 8.05 -6.32
CA TYR A 44 -3.23 7.61 -6.59
C TYR A 44 -3.89 7.05 -5.33
N ASN A 45 -5.19 7.32 -5.18
CA ASN A 45 -6.06 6.58 -4.25
C ASN A 45 -6.90 5.58 -5.04
N CYS A 46 -6.93 4.33 -4.57
CA CYS A 46 -7.63 3.22 -5.19
C CYS A 46 -8.70 2.62 -4.27
N ALA A 47 -9.79 2.14 -4.86
CA ALA A 47 -10.79 1.32 -4.19
C ALA A 47 -11.50 0.42 -5.24
N ASN A 48 -11.98 -0.76 -4.84
CA ASN A 48 -12.61 -1.71 -5.75
C ASN A 48 -13.80 -1.10 -6.50
N ALA A 49 -14.60 -0.27 -5.80
CA ALA A 49 -15.81 0.33 -6.37
C ALA A 49 -15.54 1.50 -7.33
N THR A 50 -14.42 2.22 -7.19
CA THR A 50 -14.15 3.48 -7.90
C THR A 50 -12.89 3.46 -8.77
N GLY A 51 -12.14 2.35 -8.75
CA GLY A 51 -10.83 2.24 -9.40
C GLY A 51 -9.77 3.15 -8.77
N CYS A 52 -8.74 3.48 -9.53
CA CYS A 52 -7.67 4.36 -9.08
C CYS A 52 -7.86 5.77 -9.62
N LYS A 53 -7.79 6.78 -8.75
CA LYS A 53 -7.87 8.20 -9.08
C LYS A 53 -6.58 8.89 -8.70
N MET A 54 -5.98 9.63 -9.64
CA MET A 54 -4.81 10.44 -9.35
C MET A 54 -5.16 11.53 -8.34
N VAL A 55 -4.35 11.63 -7.28
CA VAL A 55 -4.47 12.63 -6.21
C VAL A 55 -3.49 13.75 -6.41
N ASP A 56 -2.25 13.42 -6.80
CA ASP A 56 -1.17 14.39 -6.94
C ASP A 56 -0.11 13.88 -7.94
N SER A 57 0.60 14.82 -8.55
CA SER A 57 1.77 14.53 -9.39
C SER A 57 2.81 15.61 -9.24
N LYS A 58 4.08 15.25 -9.22
CA LYS A 58 5.17 16.19 -9.02
C LYS A 58 6.37 15.86 -9.89
N TYR A 59 6.86 16.85 -10.62
CA TYR A 59 8.18 16.73 -11.25
C TYR A 59 9.24 16.54 -10.18
N PHE A 60 10.13 15.58 -10.39
CA PHE A 60 11.19 15.29 -9.44
C PHE A 60 12.56 15.70 -9.99
N THR A 61 13.42 16.19 -9.09
CA THR A 61 14.83 16.52 -9.37
C THR A 61 15.79 15.39 -9.01
N SER A 62 15.27 14.36 -8.35
CA SER A 62 15.99 13.19 -7.86
C SER A 62 15.20 11.94 -8.22
N ASN A 63 15.88 10.92 -8.69
CA ASN A 63 15.28 9.61 -8.97
C ASN A 63 15.54 8.62 -7.82
N HIS A 64 15.67 9.10 -6.59
CA HIS A 64 16.06 8.29 -5.43
C HIS A 64 15.12 7.13 -5.14
N THR A 65 13.82 7.32 -5.36
CA THR A 65 12.75 6.34 -5.14
C THR A 65 12.04 5.91 -6.44
N ASP A 66 12.65 6.18 -7.59
CA ASP A 66 12.15 5.78 -8.91
C ASP A 66 12.39 4.28 -9.12
N THR A 67 11.45 3.47 -8.63
CA THR A 67 11.47 2.00 -8.71
C THR A 67 10.96 1.50 -10.06
N LYS A 68 11.38 0.31 -10.44
CA LYS A 68 10.92 -0.33 -11.69
C LYS A 68 9.43 -0.66 -11.67
N TYR A 69 8.91 -1.01 -10.50
CA TYR A 69 7.51 -1.37 -10.28
C TYR A 69 6.87 -0.37 -9.32
N PRO A 70 5.58 -0.03 -9.51
CA PRO A 70 4.89 0.94 -8.65
C PRO A 70 4.82 0.45 -7.19
N ILE A 71 4.70 1.41 -6.28
CA ILE A 71 4.53 1.17 -4.85
C ILE A 71 3.05 1.12 -4.54
N VAL A 72 2.60 0.04 -3.90
CA VAL A 72 1.22 -0.14 -3.43
C VAL A 72 1.20 -0.21 -1.92
N MET A 73 0.39 0.63 -1.28
CA MET A 73 0.32 0.80 0.17
C MET A 73 -1.04 0.35 0.69
N ALA A 74 -1.05 -0.69 1.54
CA ALA A 74 -2.21 -1.26 2.18
C ALA A 74 -2.28 -0.83 3.66
N HIS A 75 -3.43 -0.22 4.04
CA HIS A 75 -3.67 0.24 5.41
C HIS A 75 -4.02 -0.89 6.38
N GLY A 76 -3.89 -0.64 7.69
CA GLY A 76 -4.26 -1.56 8.76
C GLY A 76 -5.76 -1.56 9.11
N LEU A 77 -6.05 -2.07 10.32
CA LEU A 77 -7.37 -2.00 10.94
C LEU A 77 -7.80 -0.54 11.10
N VAL A 78 -9.10 -0.26 11.03
CA VAL A 78 -9.67 1.11 11.07
C VAL A 78 -9.09 2.02 9.97
N GLY A 79 -8.49 1.43 8.92
CA GLY A 79 -7.74 2.18 7.93
C GLY A 79 -8.62 2.81 6.84
N PHE A 80 -8.02 3.78 6.15
CA PHE A 80 -8.62 4.59 5.09
C PHE A 80 -7.53 4.99 4.09
N THR A 81 -7.87 5.50 2.93
CA THR A 81 -6.89 6.17 2.07
C THR A 81 -6.72 7.63 2.51
N LYS A 82 -7.86 8.33 2.69
CA LYS A 82 -7.92 9.71 3.17
C LYS A 82 -9.14 9.89 4.06
N LEU A 83 -8.97 10.51 5.23
CA LEU A 83 -10.05 10.83 6.16
C LEU A 83 -9.99 12.33 6.51
N LEU A 84 -11.06 13.08 6.22
CA LEU A 84 -11.13 14.53 6.47
C LEU A 84 -9.93 15.31 5.89
N GLY A 85 -9.42 14.89 4.74
CA GLY A 85 -8.27 15.52 4.08
C GLY A 85 -6.89 14.98 4.52
N ILE A 86 -6.81 14.11 5.51
CA ILE A 86 -5.57 13.53 6.05
C ILE A 86 -5.38 12.13 5.44
N ASP A 87 -4.22 11.88 4.84
CA ASP A 87 -3.85 10.56 4.31
C ASP A 87 -3.48 9.61 5.46
N TYR A 88 -3.84 8.32 5.36
CA TYR A 88 -3.46 7.28 6.34
C TYR A 88 -1.93 7.20 6.50
N PHE A 89 -1.21 7.11 5.40
CA PHE A 89 0.25 7.20 5.33
C PHE A 89 0.67 8.67 5.22
N TYR A 90 0.62 9.41 6.34
CA TYR A 90 0.71 10.88 6.33
C TYR A 90 2.02 11.41 5.75
N GLY A 91 1.94 12.03 4.56
CA GLY A 91 3.07 12.62 3.84
C GLY A 91 4.09 11.62 3.28
N ILE A 92 3.86 10.30 3.45
CA ILE A 92 4.75 9.25 2.91
C ILE A 92 4.62 9.16 1.39
N PRO A 93 3.41 9.05 0.78
CA PRO A 93 3.27 9.05 -0.67
C PRO A 93 3.92 10.26 -1.33
N GLN A 94 3.74 11.46 -0.78
CA GLN A 94 4.32 12.70 -1.30
C GLN A 94 5.86 12.68 -1.24
N THR A 95 6.43 12.08 -0.19
CA THR A 95 7.89 11.91 -0.04
C THR A 95 8.44 10.96 -1.09
N LEU A 96 7.78 9.83 -1.35
CA LEU A 96 8.18 8.86 -2.36
C LEU A 96 8.02 9.42 -3.77
N MET A 97 6.87 10.02 -4.05
CA MET A 97 6.58 10.69 -5.33
C MET A 97 7.64 11.77 -5.66
N SER A 98 8.09 12.53 -4.65
CA SER A 98 9.14 13.54 -4.84
C SER A 98 10.50 12.95 -5.24
N GLY A 99 10.72 11.66 -5.07
CA GLY A 99 11.89 10.91 -5.51
C GLY A 99 11.67 10.06 -6.77
N GLY A 100 10.51 10.20 -7.43
CA GLY A 100 10.19 9.55 -8.70
C GLY A 100 9.23 8.37 -8.64
N SER A 101 8.78 7.95 -7.45
CA SER A 101 7.87 6.80 -7.32
C SER A 101 6.50 7.08 -7.93
N GLU A 102 5.92 6.05 -8.52
CA GLU A 102 4.48 5.93 -8.74
C GLU A 102 3.88 5.18 -7.55
N VAL A 103 2.96 5.84 -6.81
CA VAL A 103 2.45 5.36 -5.51
C VAL A 103 0.93 5.22 -5.55
N TYR A 104 0.44 4.09 -5.06
CA TYR A 104 -0.98 3.77 -4.95
C TYR A 104 -1.34 3.45 -3.50
N ALA A 105 -2.22 4.24 -2.89
CA ALA A 105 -2.85 3.90 -1.61
C ALA A 105 -4.16 3.15 -1.89
N THR A 106 -4.30 1.96 -1.33
CA THR A 106 -5.45 1.09 -1.53
C THR A 106 -6.45 1.17 -0.39
N LYS A 107 -7.72 0.82 -0.65
CA LYS A 107 -8.79 0.79 0.33
C LYS A 107 -9.42 -0.60 0.37
N THR A 108 -9.17 -1.33 1.44
CA THR A 108 -9.87 -2.56 1.84
C THR A 108 -10.88 -2.26 2.94
N SER A 109 -11.69 -3.21 3.37
CA SER A 109 -12.58 -3.04 4.53
C SER A 109 -11.79 -2.53 5.73
N SER A 110 -12.32 -1.53 6.43
CA SER A 110 -11.70 -1.01 7.65
C SER A 110 -11.75 -2.05 8.77
N PHE A 111 -12.79 -2.88 8.76
CA PHE A 111 -12.99 -4.03 9.64
C PHE A 111 -13.37 -5.25 8.81
N GLY A 112 -12.48 -6.22 8.68
CA GLY A 112 -12.70 -7.43 7.90
C GLY A 112 -11.62 -8.48 8.18
N ASP A 113 -11.93 -9.74 7.91
CA ASP A 113 -10.98 -10.86 7.97
C ASP A 113 -9.81 -10.66 7.00
N SER A 114 -8.63 -11.16 7.34
CA SER A 114 -7.40 -11.01 6.53
C SER A 114 -7.54 -11.57 5.11
N ARG A 115 -8.27 -12.67 4.91
CA ARG A 115 -8.46 -13.27 3.57
C ARG A 115 -9.42 -12.44 2.72
N VAL A 116 -10.50 -11.93 3.32
CA VAL A 116 -11.46 -11.05 2.66
C VAL A 116 -10.78 -9.75 2.22
N ARG A 117 -10.01 -9.14 3.11
CA ARG A 117 -9.23 -7.93 2.82
C ARG A 117 -8.14 -8.20 1.77
N GLY A 118 -7.46 -9.34 1.88
CA GLY A 118 -6.46 -9.78 0.91
C GLY A 118 -7.04 -9.93 -0.50
N GLU A 119 -8.23 -10.51 -0.64
CA GLU A 119 -8.91 -10.60 -1.94
C GLU A 119 -9.33 -9.22 -2.47
N GLN A 120 -9.82 -8.33 -1.61
CA GLN A 120 -10.11 -6.94 -2.00
C GLN A 120 -8.85 -6.22 -2.49
N LEU A 121 -7.71 -6.42 -1.82
CA LEU A 121 -6.42 -5.86 -2.26
C LEU A 121 -5.98 -6.47 -3.59
N LEU A 122 -6.15 -7.78 -3.80
CA LEU A 122 -5.81 -8.44 -5.06
C LEU A 122 -6.55 -7.83 -6.25
N GLN A 123 -7.84 -7.52 -6.10
CA GLN A 123 -8.60 -6.87 -7.17
C GLN A 123 -8.04 -5.48 -7.51
N GLN A 124 -7.61 -4.72 -6.48
CA GLN A 124 -6.99 -3.41 -6.69
C GLN A 124 -5.59 -3.55 -7.32
N VAL A 125 -4.79 -4.55 -6.93
CA VAL A 125 -3.48 -4.84 -7.55
C VAL A 125 -3.64 -5.17 -9.04
N LYS A 126 -4.65 -5.95 -9.43
CA LYS A 126 -4.98 -6.20 -10.85
C LYS A 126 -5.31 -4.90 -11.59
N THR A 127 -6.12 -4.03 -10.98
CA THR A 127 -6.48 -2.73 -11.53
C THR A 127 -5.24 -1.83 -11.67
N ILE A 128 -4.39 -1.77 -10.64
CA ILE A 128 -3.14 -0.99 -10.64
C ILE A 128 -2.20 -1.50 -11.73
N SER A 129 -2.04 -2.82 -11.85
CA SER A 129 -1.24 -3.42 -12.93
C SER A 129 -1.71 -2.98 -14.32
N ALA A 130 -3.03 -2.93 -14.53
CA ALA A 130 -3.60 -2.49 -15.80
C ALA A 130 -3.42 -0.98 -16.05
N VAL A 131 -3.60 -0.15 -15.02
CA VAL A 131 -3.51 1.33 -15.12
C VAL A 131 -2.06 1.79 -15.29
N SER A 132 -1.13 1.23 -14.50
CA SER A 132 0.30 1.57 -14.58
C SER A 132 1.02 0.95 -15.78
N GLY A 133 0.43 -0.05 -16.42
CA GLY A 133 1.09 -0.86 -17.44
C GLY A 133 2.20 -1.77 -16.88
N SER A 134 2.32 -1.86 -15.56
CA SER A 134 3.32 -2.69 -14.89
C SER A 134 2.74 -4.05 -14.55
N HIS A 135 3.43 -5.12 -14.92
CA HIS A 135 3.00 -6.48 -14.62
C HIS A 135 3.27 -6.93 -13.18
N LYS A 136 4.00 -6.13 -12.40
CA LYS A 136 4.29 -6.36 -10.98
C LYS A 136 4.17 -5.09 -10.17
N VAL A 137 4.03 -5.24 -8.84
CA VAL A 137 4.01 -4.15 -7.87
C VAL A 137 4.92 -4.46 -6.68
N ASN A 138 5.36 -3.42 -5.98
CA ASN A 138 6.02 -3.49 -4.67
C ASN A 138 4.97 -3.20 -3.59
N LEU A 139 4.67 -4.17 -2.75
CA LEU A 139 3.62 -4.08 -1.73
C LEU A 139 4.19 -3.61 -0.39
N PHE A 140 3.56 -2.62 0.21
CA PHE A 140 3.77 -2.18 1.59
C PHE A 140 2.47 -2.36 2.36
N GLY A 141 2.51 -3.07 3.49
CA GLY A 141 1.35 -3.29 4.34
C GLY A 141 1.66 -2.88 5.78
N HIS A 142 0.85 -1.98 6.33
CA HIS A 142 0.95 -1.57 7.73
C HIS A 142 -0.05 -2.34 8.58
N SER A 143 0.40 -2.84 9.75
CA SER A 143 -0.49 -3.51 10.70
C SER A 143 -1.23 -4.67 10.02
N HIS A 144 -2.54 -4.78 10.12
CA HIS A 144 -3.37 -5.77 9.41
C HIS A 144 -3.12 -5.82 7.89
N GLY A 145 -2.73 -4.67 7.28
CA GLY A 145 -2.35 -4.62 5.87
C GLY A 145 -1.15 -5.50 5.48
N GLY A 146 -0.31 -5.91 6.45
CA GLY A 146 0.74 -6.89 6.23
C GLY A 146 0.19 -8.27 5.86
N HIS A 147 -0.91 -8.69 6.49
CA HIS A 147 -1.60 -9.93 6.12
C HIS A 147 -2.20 -9.83 4.71
N ASP A 148 -2.81 -8.70 4.37
CA ASP A 148 -3.39 -8.45 3.05
C ASP A 148 -2.34 -8.63 1.94
N ILE A 149 -1.13 -8.04 2.11
CA ILE A 149 -0.06 -8.12 1.11
C ILE A 149 0.57 -9.52 1.03
N ARG A 150 0.64 -10.26 2.14
CA ARG A 150 1.08 -11.67 2.16
C ARG A 150 0.08 -12.58 1.46
N TYR A 151 -1.22 -12.35 1.67
CA TYR A 151 -2.27 -13.05 0.92
C TYR A 151 -2.05 -12.87 -0.59
N VAL A 152 -1.96 -11.63 -1.07
CA VAL A 152 -1.75 -11.33 -2.51
C VAL A 152 -0.47 -11.99 -3.04
N ALA A 153 0.63 -11.90 -2.29
CA ALA A 153 1.91 -12.50 -2.68
C ALA A 153 1.83 -14.03 -2.79
N SER A 154 0.97 -14.66 -2.00
CA SER A 154 0.80 -16.12 -1.99
C SER A 154 -0.14 -16.62 -3.09
N VAL A 155 -1.29 -15.96 -3.28
CA VAL A 155 -2.32 -16.43 -4.24
C VAL A 155 -2.08 -15.90 -5.66
N ALA A 156 -1.35 -14.80 -5.82
CA ALA A 156 -1.07 -14.18 -7.11
C ALA A 156 0.39 -13.69 -7.24
N PRO A 157 1.40 -14.55 -7.03
CA PRO A 157 2.81 -14.18 -6.97
C PRO A 157 3.33 -13.51 -8.24
N HIS A 158 2.71 -13.72 -9.37
CA HIS A 158 3.09 -13.11 -10.64
C HIS A 158 2.86 -11.61 -10.70
N TYR A 159 1.98 -11.05 -9.84
CA TYR A 159 1.78 -9.61 -9.70
C TYR A 159 2.74 -8.94 -8.71
N VAL A 160 3.51 -9.71 -7.93
CA VAL A 160 4.29 -9.16 -6.81
C VAL A 160 5.78 -9.23 -7.08
N ALA A 161 6.47 -8.12 -6.87
CA ALA A 161 7.93 -8.01 -6.93
C ALA A 161 8.55 -8.07 -5.54
N SER A 162 7.96 -7.35 -4.58
CA SER A 162 8.36 -7.37 -3.18
C SER A 162 7.20 -7.18 -2.22
N VAL A 163 7.41 -7.62 -0.98
CA VAL A 163 6.54 -7.45 0.18
C VAL A 163 7.34 -6.72 1.26
N THR A 164 6.79 -5.65 1.83
CA THR A 164 7.35 -4.95 2.99
C THR A 164 6.27 -4.82 4.06
N ALA A 165 6.39 -5.60 5.13
CA ALA A 165 5.52 -5.55 6.30
C ALA A 165 6.01 -4.46 7.26
N VAL A 166 5.08 -3.62 7.74
CA VAL A 166 5.36 -2.49 8.62
C VAL A 166 4.54 -2.64 9.89
N SER A 167 5.20 -2.85 11.02
CA SER A 167 4.52 -3.02 12.32
C SER A 167 3.32 -3.98 12.22
N SER A 168 3.48 -5.07 11.47
CA SER A 168 2.42 -6.03 11.19
C SER A 168 2.50 -7.23 12.13
N PRO A 169 1.38 -7.71 12.71
CA PRO A 169 1.38 -8.83 13.64
C PRO A 169 1.45 -10.18 12.89
N GLU A 170 2.59 -10.46 12.27
CA GLU A 170 2.81 -11.65 11.42
C GLU A 170 2.65 -12.98 12.19
N GLN A 171 2.78 -12.95 13.52
CA GLN A 171 2.56 -14.10 14.40
C GLN A 171 1.45 -13.83 15.44
N GLY A 172 0.53 -12.92 15.11
CA GLY A 172 -0.55 -12.50 15.98
C GLY A 172 -0.15 -11.38 16.95
N ALA A 173 -1.13 -10.82 17.65
CA ALA A 173 -0.97 -9.76 18.62
C ALA A 173 -1.62 -10.14 19.95
N ALA A 174 -0.83 -10.13 21.03
CA ALA A 174 -1.32 -10.40 22.39
C ALA A 174 -2.49 -9.48 22.79
N LEU A 175 -2.51 -8.23 22.27
CA LEU A 175 -3.64 -7.33 22.47
C LEU A 175 -4.93 -7.86 21.82
N ALA A 176 -4.85 -8.45 20.62
CA ALA A 176 -6.02 -9.05 19.97
C ALA A 176 -6.51 -10.28 20.76
N ASP A 177 -5.60 -11.12 21.23
CA ASP A 177 -5.93 -12.27 22.10
C ASP A 177 -6.64 -11.80 23.37
N TRP A 178 -6.11 -10.75 24.03
CA TRP A 178 -6.73 -10.16 25.20
C TRP A 178 -8.12 -9.60 24.93
N VAL A 179 -8.30 -8.84 23.83
CA VAL A 179 -9.61 -8.25 23.46
C VAL A 179 -10.63 -9.34 23.16
N ILE A 180 -10.27 -10.35 22.36
CA ILE A 180 -11.19 -11.47 22.07
C ILE A 180 -11.53 -12.23 23.36
N GLY A 181 -10.56 -12.49 24.23
CA GLY A 181 -10.80 -13.10 25.53
C GLY A 181 -11.80 -12.31 26.38
N GLN A 182 -11.74 -10.97 26.40
CA GLN A 182 -12.73 -10.15 27.13
C GLN A 182 -14.12 -10.26 26.49
N ILE A 183 -14.19 -10.20 25.12
CA ILE A 183 -15.47 -10.30 24.40
C ILE A 183 -16.11 -11.67 24.62
N GLU A 184 -15.34 -12.76 24.60
CA GLU A 184 -15.85 -14.12 24.82
C GLU A 184 -16.32 -14.36 26.25
N ASN A 185 -15.61 -13.79 27.24
CA ASN A 185 -16.01 -13.85 28.65
C ASN A 185 -17.29 -13.04 28.96
N ASP A 186 -17.71 -12.15 28.05
CA ASP A 186 -18.89 -11.31 28.18
C ASP A 186 -20.17 -11.96 27.61
N LYS A 187 -20.09 -13.20 27.10
CA LYS A 187 -21.25 -13.95 26.61
C LYS A 187 -22.08 -14.51 27.75
N VAL A 188 -23.41 -14.37 27.63
CA VAL A 188 -24.42 -15.00 28.49
C VAL A 188 -25.28 -15.91 27.60
N ASP A 189 -25.36 -17.20 27.92
CA ASP A 189 -26.09 -18.22 27.14
C ASP A 189 -25.67 -18.27 25.65
N GLY A 190 -24.38 -18.01 25.36
CA GLY A 190 -23.84 -18.00 24.00
C GLY A 190 -24.07 -16.71 23.21
N GLU A 191 -24.75 -15.74 23.79
CA GLU A 191 -25.01 -14.43 23.17
C GLU A 191 -24.20 -13.33 23.84
N TYR A 192 -23.66 -12.38 23.04
CA TYR A 192 -23.03 -11.19 23.58
C TYR A 192 -24.02 -10.33 24.34
N ASN A 193 -23.59 -9.70 25.42
CA ASN A 193 -24.43 -8.74 26.12
C ASN A 193 -24.72 -7.50 25.21
N THR A 194 -25.66 -6.67 25.66
CA THR A 194 -26.12 -5.49 24.90
C THR A 194 -24.98 -4.48 24.68
N ALA A 195 -24.06 -4.33 25.64
CA ALA A 195 -22.96 -3.38 25.53
C ALA A 195 -21.94 -3.83 24.46
N THR A 196 -21.57 -5.11 24.44
CA THR A 196 -20.68 -5.69 23.42
C THR A 196 -21.31 -5.63 22.03
N LYS A 197 -22.61 -5.96 21.88
CA LYS A 197 -23.34 -5.81 20.61
C LYS A 197 -23.33 -4.36 20.12
N ALA A 198 -23.55 -3.39 21.02
CA ALA A 198 -23.53 -1.97 20.67
C ALA A 198 -22.11 -1.49 20.26
N ALA A 199 -21.06 -1.96 20.94
CA ALA A 199 -19.68 -1.63 20.57
C ALA A 199 -19.30 -2.18 19.21
N LEU A 200 -19.58 -3.45 18.92
CA LEU A 200 -19.34 -4.05 17.60
C LEU A 200 -20.11 -3.33 16.48
N GLY A 201 -21.39 -2.95 16.78
CA GLY A 201 -22.20 -2.16 15.84
C GLY A 201 -21.63 -0.76 15.56
N LEU A 202 -21.08 -0.11 16.59
CA LEU A 202 -20.39 1.19 16.43
C LEU A 202 -19.16 1.07 15.54
N PHE A 203 -18.36 0.01 15.70
CA PHE A 203 -17.20 -0.22 14.82
C PHE A 203 -17.64 -0.44 13.35
N GLY A 204 -18.72 -1.20 13.11
CA GLY A 204 -19.29 -1.35 11.78
C GLY A 204 -19.74 -0.01 11.18
N PHE A 205 -20.40 0.84 11.96
CA PHE A 205 -20.78 2.18 11.54
C PHE A 205 -19.57 3.06 11.20
N LEU A 206 -18.53 3.04 12.02
CA LEU A 206 -17.27 3.77 11.75
C LEU A 206 -16.61 3.29 10.46
N GLY A 207 -16.58 1.98 10.21
CA GLY A 207 -16.06 1.42 8.96
C GLY A 207 -16.80 1.94 7.73
N ASN A 208 -18.13 1.92 7.77
CA ASN A 208 -18.95 2.48 6.69
C ASN A 208 -18.74 3.99 6.50
N PHE A 209 -18.59 4.75 7.60
CA PHE A 209 -18.24 6.17 7.53
C PHE A 209 -16.89 6.40 6.83
N MET A 210 -15.89 5.55 7.09
CA MET A 210 -14.58 5.62 6.41
C MET A 210 -14.70 5.29 4.92
N ASP A 211 -15.53 4.31 4.55
CA ASP A 211 -15.80 3.98 3.15
C ASP A 211 -16.47 5.14 2.40
N LEU A 212 -17.48 5.77 3.00
CA LEU A 212 -18.15 6.96 2.44
C LEU A 212 -17.18 8.12 2.28
N ASN A 213 -16.30 8.36 3.27
CA ASN A 213 -15.28 9.40 3.18
C ASN A 213 -14.21 9.10 2.10
N ALA A 214 -13.98 7.82 1.77
CA ALA A 214 -13.17 7.40 0.63
C ALA A 214 -13.92 7.50 -0.72
N SER A 215 -15.12 8.09 -0.73
CA SER A 215 -16.00 8.25 -1.90
C SER A 215 -16.51 6.91 -2.47
N ILE A 216 -16.66 5.89 -1.63
CA ILE A 216 -17.30 4.64 -2.01
C ILE A 216 -18.83 4.86 -1.98
N PRO A 217 -19.55 4.57 -3.08
CA PRO A 217 -21.01 4.71 -3.13
C PRO A 217 -21.71 3.83 -2.07
N VAL A 218 -22.87 4.29 -1.57
CA VAL A 218 -23.62 3.60 -0.50
C VAL A 218 -24.01 2.16 -0.88
N ASP A 219 -24.32 1.92 -2.13
CA ASP A 219 -24.66 0.60 -2.69
C ASP A 219 -23.45 -0.32 -2.90
N LYS A 220 -22.23 0.17 -2.59
CA LYS A 220 -20.95 -0.52 -2.76
C LYS A 220 -20.08 -0.44 -1.52
N LEU A 221 -20.65 -0.14 -0.36
CA LEU A 221 -19.93 -0.17 0.91
C LEU A 221 -19.38 -1.58 1.14
N GLN A 222 -18.19 -1.63 1.72
CA GLN A 222 -17.53 -2.89 2.08
C GLN A 222 -18.18 -3.46 3.35
N ASP A 223 -18.25 -4.78 3.43
CA ASP A 223 -18.69 -5.44 4.64
C ASP A 223 -17.74 -5.13 5.79
N GLN A 224 -18.29 -4.75 6.94
CA GLN A 224 -17.56 -4.39 8.14
C GLN A 224 -17.85 -5.40 9.24
N ASP A 225 -16.88 -6.26 9.54
CA ASP A 225 -16.92 -7.26 10.60
C ASP A 225 -15.82 -6.97 11.63
N ALA A 226 -16.18 -6.23 12.67
CA ALA A 226 -15.23 -5.85 13.72
C ALA A 226 -14.73 -7.04 14.53
N TYR A 227 -15.59 -8.03 14.81
CA TYR A 227 -15.19 -9.23 15.55
C TYR A 227 -14.22 -10.08 14.70
N GLY A 228 -14.58 -10.37 13.44
CA GLY A 228 -13.71 -11.10 12.52
C GLY A 228 -12.38 -10.37 12.26
N ALA A 229 -12.40 -9.04 12.20
CA ALA A 229 -11.19 -8.25 12.00
C ALA A 229 -10.21 -8.34 13.19
N ILE A 230 -10.72 -8.33 14.44
CA ILE A 230 -9.87 -8.48 15.63
C ILE A 230 -9.43 -9.94 15.76
N THR A 231 -10.33 -10.89 15.50
CA THR A 231 -10.00 -12.34 15.49
C THR A 231 -8.87 -12.65 14.51
N ALA A 232 -8.89 -12.02 13.33
CA ALA A 232 -7.84 -12.20 12.31
C ALA A 232 -6.45 -11.70 12.75
N LEU A 233 -6.35 -11.01 13.89
CA LEU A 233 -5.09 -10.56 14.47
C LEU A 233 -4.65 -11.40 15.68
N THR A 234 -5.43 -12.42 16.08
CA THR A 234 -5.08 -13.29 17.21
C THR A 234 -3.96 -14.26 16.86
N THR A 235 -3.27 -14.75 17.88
CA THR A 235 -2.19 -15.76 17.74
C THR A 235 -2.73 -17.05 17.13
N ASP A 236 -3.90 -17.51 17.54
CA ASP A 236 -4.53 -18.74 17.03
C ASP A 236 -4.86 -18.60 15.52
N TYR A 237 -5.54 -17.52 15.13
CA TYR A 237 -5.83 -17.28 13.72
C TYR A 237 -4.55 -17.21 12.87
N MET A 238 -3.52 -16.51 13.37
CA MET A 238 -2.26 -16.36 12.64
C MET A 238 -1.45 -17.64 12.58
N THR A 239 -1.65 -18.60 13.48
CA THR A 239 -1.08 -19.94 13.36
C THR A 239 -1.62 -20.64 12.12
N ASP A 240 -2.93 -20.62 11.89
CA ASP A 240 -3.58 -21.19 10.71
C ASP A 240 -3.22 -20.42 9.44
N PHE A 241 -3.24 -19.09 9.50
CA PHE A 241 -2.86 -18.24 8.37
C PHE A 241 -1.40 -18.47 7.94
N ASN A 242 -0.49 -18.65 8.89
CA ASN A 242 0.93 -18.91 8.61
C ASN A 242 1.18 -20.34 8.09
N ALA A 243 0.37 -21.31 8.49
CA ALA A 243 0.42 -22.66 7.91
C ALA A 243 -0.03 -22.65 6.44
N GLU A 244 -1.00 -21.82 6.08
CA GLU A 244 -1.48 -21.65 4.71
C GLU A 244 -0.53 -20.78 3.86
N PHE A 245 0.04 -19.72 4.46
CA PHE A 245 0.90 -18.72 3.80
C PHE A 245 2.27 -18.60 4.47
N PRO A 246 3.14 -19.64 4.42
CA PRO A 246 4.38 -19.72 5.21
C PRO A 246 5.55 -18.90 4.65
N ALA A 247 5.40 -18.24 3.49
CA ALA A 247 6.50 -17.58 2.80
C ALA A 247 7.21 -16.55 3.69
N ALA A 248 8.53 -16.71 3.85
CA ALA A 248 9.43 -15.83 4.56
C ALA A 248 9.13 -15.62 6.07
N MET A 249 8.30 -16.48 6.67
CA MET A 249 8.04 -16.48 8.10
C MET A 249 9.23 -17.04 8.90
N PRO A 250 9.48 -16.52 10.13
CA PRO A 250 10.40 -17.17 11.06
C PRO A 250 9.82 -18.51 11.54
N THR A 251 10.70 -19.46 11.87
CA THR A 251 10.31 -20.81 12.33
C THR A 251 9.94 -20.87 13.81
N SER A 252 10.17 -19.80 14.55
CA SER A 252 9.82 -19.65 15.98
C SER A 252 9.50 -18.21 16.30
N TYR A 253 8.72 -18.01 17.36
CA TYR A 253 8.47 -16.67 17.89
C TYR A 253 9.80 -15.96 18.22
N CYS A 254 9.92 -14.69 17.88
CA CYS A 254 11.16 -13.93 18.00
C CYS A 254 12.35 -14.45 17.15
N GLY A 255 12.16 -15.50 16.37
CA GLY A 255 13.17 -16.05 15.47
C GLY A 255 13.52 -15.09 14.32
N GLN A 256 14.66 -15.34 13.68
CA GLN A 256 14.97 -14.67 12.41
C GLN A 256 14.38 -15.51 11.26
N PRO A 257 13.74 -14.87 10.28
CA PRO A 257 13.32 -15.57 9.07
C PRO A 257 14.50 -16.23 8.35
N THR A 258 14.30 -17.46 7.88
CA THR A 258 15.35 -18.22 7.20
C THR A 258 15.46 -17.90 5.73
N ALA A 259 14.43 -17.31 5.15
CA ALA A 259 14.37 -16.93 3.74
C ALA A 259 13.90 -15.48 3.60
N THR A 260 14.64 -14.71 2.82
CA THR A 260 14.28 -13.32 2.47
C THR A 260 13.70 -13.22 1.06
N LYS A 261 13.85 -14.29 0.28
CA LYS A 261 13.31 -14.41 -1.08
C LYS A 261 12.62 -15.75 -1.26
N VAL A 262 11.34 -15.71 -1.64
CA VAL A 262 10.51 -16.90 -1.88
C VAL A 262 9.74 -16.71 -3.19
N ASN A 263 9.77 -17.70 -4.08
CA ASN A 263 9.09 -17.67 -5.39
C ASN A 263 9.42 -16.42 -6.23
N GLY A 264 10.64 -15.90 -6.10
CA GLY A 264 11.08 -14.70 -6.83
C GLY A 264 10.62 -13.36 -6.22
N ILE A 265 9.90 -13.39 -5.09
CA ILE A 265 9.45 -12.21 -4.35
C ILE A 265 10.43 -11.96 -3.20
N GLU A 266 10.86 -10.71 -3.04
CA GLU A 266 11.69 -10.27 -1.91
C GLU A 266 10.77 -9.85 -0.74
N TYR A 267 11.08 -10.32 0.47
CA TYR A 267 10.31 -10.04 1.68
C TYR A 267 11.13 -9.21 2.66
N TYR A 268 10.51 -8.17 3.20
CA TYR A 268 11.11 -7.24 4.16
C TYR A 268 10.14 -6.93 5.29
N SER A 269 10.69 -6.58 6.47
CA SER A 269 9.90 -6.00 7.55
C SER A 269 10.65 -4.93 8.30
N PHE A 270 9.91 -4.01 8.92
CA PHE A 270 10.41 -3.12 9.96
C PHE A 270 9.29 -2.78 10.95
N SER A 271 9.67 -2.51 12.20
CA SER A 271 8.74 -2.15 13.27
C SER A 271 9.39 -1.28 14.32
N GLY A 272 8.62 -0.84 15.30
CA GLY A 272 9.06 -0.02 16.40
C GLY A 272 8.79 -0.64 17.78
N VAL A 273 9.34 0.00 18.80
CA VAL A 273 9.18 -0.37 20.23
C VAL A 273 8.89 0.86 21.11
N GLY A 274 8.52 1.98 20.51
CA GLY A 274 8.13 3.19 21.23
C GLY A 274 6.67 3.12 21.66
N GLN A 275 6.33 3.75 22.77
CA GLN A 275 4.93 3.96 23.19
C GLN A 275 4.64 5.45 23.30
N VAL A 276 5.37 6.18 24.15
CA VAL A 276 5.30 7.65 24.21
C VAL A 276 6.50 8.22 23.48
N THR A 277 6.28 8.69 22.26
CA THR A 277 7.31 9.20 21.36
C THR A 277 7.26 10.73 21.26
N ASN A 278 6.06 11.31 21.41
CA ASN A 278 5.83 12.74 21.43
C ASN A 278 4.74 13.11 22.43
N ILE A 279 5.10 13.84 23.48
CA ILE A 279 4.17 14.21 24.57
C ILE A 279 2.96 15.03 24.11
N LEU A 280 2.99 15.59 22.90
CA LEU A 280 1.87 16.33 22.30
C LEU A 280 0.91 15.42 21.51
N ASP A 281 1.27 14.14 21.34
CA ASP A 281 0.40 13.18 20.65
C ASP A 281 -0.51 12.47 21.65
N PRO A 282 -1.84 12.69 21.61
CA PRO A 282 -2.76 12.04 22.53
C PRO A 282 -2.87 10.52 22.31
N ILE A 283 -2.54 10.01 21.11
CA ILE A 283 -2.58 8.59 20.79
C ILE A 283 -1.47 7.84 21.55
N ASP A 284 -0.34 8.46 21.81
CA ASP A 284 0.79 7.88 22.55
C ASP A 284 0.36 7.36 23.92
N TYR A 285 -0.53 8.06 24.61
CA TYR A 285 -1.02 7.65 25.93
C TYR A 285 -1.95 6.41 25.86
N VAL A 286 -2.70 6.28 24.76
CA VAL A 286 -3.50 5.07 24.50
C VAL A 286 -2.55 3.89 24.23
N LEU A 287 -1.53 4.09 23.40
CA LEU A 287 -0.55 3.06 23.06
C LEU A 287 0.30 2.65 24.28
N LEU A 288 0.60 3.60 25.17
CA LEU A 288 1.22 3.28 26.46
C LEU A 288 0.32 2.39 27.34
N ALA A 289 -0.99 2.63 27.35
CA ALA A 289 -1.92 1.82 28.11
C ALA A 289 -2.02 0.40 27.54
N THR A 290 -2.21 0.27 26.23
CA THR A 290 -2.31 -1.03 25.54
C THR A 290 -1.00 -1.82 25.56
N SER A 291 0.16 -1.14 25.59
CA SER A 291 1.47 -1.79 25.66
C SER A 291 1.64 -2.70 26.89
N LYS A 292 0.85 -2.48 27.95
CA LYS A 292 0.92 -3.28 29.19
C LYS A 292 0.44 -4.73 29.03
N VAL A 293 -0.32 -5.01 27.96
CA VAL A 293 -0.77 -6.37 27.64
C VAL A 293 0.37 -7.28 27.17
N PHE A 294 1.48 -6.70 26.74
CA PHE A 294 2.62 -7.43 26.17
C PHE A 294 3.67 -7.87 27.22
N ASP A 295 3.41 -7.66 28.51
CA ASP A 295 4.36 -7.93 29.61
C ASP A 295 5.74 -7.29 29.34
N ASN A 296 6.78 -8.10 29.10
CA ASN A 296 8.13 -7.65 28.82
C ASN A 296 8.53 -7.74 27.34
N ASP A 297 7.60 -8.10 26.47
CA ASP A 297 7.90 -8.19 25.03
C ASP A 297 7.99 -6.78 24.41
N PRO A 298 9.11 -6.41 23.78
CA PRO A 298 9.25 -5.12 23.12
C PRO A 298 8.13 -4.91 22.08
N ASN A 299 7.39 -3.80 22.21
CA ASN A 299 6.19 -3.56 21.39
C ASN A 299 6.00 -2.07 21.08
N ASP A 300 5.20 -1.78 20.08
CA ASP A 300 4.86 -0.44 19.61
C ASP A 300 3.51 0.09 20.18
N GLY A 301 2.98 -0.61 21.18
CA GLY A 301 1.68 -0.34 21.81
C GLY A 301 0.54 -1.23 21.27
N LEU A 302 0.61 -1.76 20.06
CA LEU A 302 -0.39 -2.68 19.49
C LEU A 302 0.20 -4.00 19.01
N VAL A 303 1.49 -4.05 18.64
CA VAL A 303 2.15 -5.22 18.06
C VAL A 303 3.54 -5.38 18.66
N SER A 304 3.93 -6.62 18.93
CA SER A 304 5.28 -6.96 19.36
C SER A 304 6.28 -6.86 18.21
N ALA A 305 7.48 -6.38 18.50
CA ALA A 305 8.60 -6.39 17.57
C ALA A 305 8.94 -7.81 17.09
N CYS A 306 8.82 -8.81 17.98
CA CYS A 306 9.03 -10.22 17.66
C CYS A 306 7.99 -10.74 16.68
N SER A 307 6.72 -10.44 16.89
CA SER A 307 5.63 -10.81 16.00
C SER A 307 5.75 -10.17 14.62
N SER A 308 6.35 -8.97 14.53
CA SER A 308 6.45 -8.21 13.27
C SER A 308 7.50 -8.71 12.28
N ARG A 309 8.25 -9.76 12.61
CA ARG A 309 9.37 -10.24 11.76
C ARG A 309 8.88 -11.01 10.56
N LEU A 310 9.32 -10.57 9.37
CA LEU A 310 9.07 -11.21 8.09
C LEU A 310 10.26 -10.97 7.14
N GLY A 311 10.76 -11.99 6.47
CA GLY A 311 11.81 -11.87 5.47
C GLY A 311 13.08 -11.19 6.01
N TYR A 312 13.62 -10.23 5.27
CA TYR A 312 14.74 -9.44 5.76
C TYR A 312 14.24 -8.39 6.77
N VAL A 313 14.53 -8.60 8.04
CA VAL A 313 14.23 -7.64 9.10
C VAL A 313 15.19 -6.46 8.97
N ILE A 314 14.68 -5.34 8.45
CA ILE A 314 15.46 -4.11 8.26
C ILE A 314 15.88 -3.56 9.61
N ARG A 315 14.92 -3.44 10.50
CA ARG A 315 15.06 -3.06 11.90
C ARG A 315 13.72 -3.26 12.62
N ASP A 316 13.75 -3.74 13.84
CA ASP A 316 12.56 -4.01 14.67
C ASP A 316 12.56 -3.27 16.01
N ASP A 317 13.46 -2.28 16.18
CA ASP A 317 13.66 -1.50 17.40
C ASP A 317 13.64 0.01 17.15
N TYR A 318 12.93 0.49 16.12
CA TYR A 318 12.75 1.93 15.94
C TYR A 318 12.03 2.52 17.16
N LYS A 319 12.42 3.72 17.58
CA LYS A 319 11.66 4.49 18.58
C LYS A 319 10.41 5.11 17.94
N MET A 320 9.56 4.26 17.43
CA MET A 320 8.28 4.56 16.82
C MET A 320 7.22 3.74 17.53
N ASN A 321 6.08 4.33 17.81
CA ASN A 321 4.90 3.57 18.15
C ASN A 321 4.17 3.10 16.89
N HIS A 322 3.06 2.39 17.07
CA HIS A 322 2.31 1.80 15.98
C HIS A 322 1.85 2.84 14.94
N MET A 323 1.39 4.00 15.40
CA MET A 323 0.89 5.08 14.54
C MET A 323 2.02 5.91 13.94
N ASP A 324 3.15 6.06 14.65
CA ASP A 324 4.35 6.70 14.10
C ASP A 324 4.83 6.00 12.83
N SER A 325 4.71 4.66 12.78
CA SER A 325 5.18 3.88 11.64
C SER A 325 4.51 4.27 10.31
N VAL A 326 3.36 4.95 10.37
CA VAL A 326 2.68 5.58 9.22
C VAL A 326 2.67 7.12 9.30
N ASN A 327 3.52 7.69 10.17
CA ASN A 327 3.68 9.13 10.39
C ASN A 327 2.43 9.81 10.96
N GLN A 328 1.58 9.10 11.68
CA GLN A 328 0.44 9.61 12.41
C GLN A 328 0.81 9.82 13.90
N LEU A 329 0.19 10.76 14.65
CA LEU A 329 -0.81 11.70 14.19
C LEU A 329 -0.13 12.95 13.59
N LEU A 330 -0.43 13.29 12.34
CA LEU A 330 0.01 14.51 11.66
C LEU A 330 1.54 14.75 11.67
N GLY A 331 2.34 13.68 11.81
CA GLY A 331 3.79 13.76 11.89
C GLY A 331 4.34 14.11 13.26
N LEU A 332 3.56 13.98 14.33
CA LEU A 332 4.00 14.08 15.72
C LEU A 332 4.73 12.79 16.10
N VAL A 333 5.98 12.66 15.74
CA VAL A 333 6.81 11.48 15.93
C VAL A 333 8.02 11.80 16.82
N ALA A 334 8.78 10.78 17.23
CA ALA A 334 9.93 10.91 18.11
C ALA A 334 10.99 11.87 17.55
N TRP A 335 11.45 12.80 18.36
CA TRP A 335 12.54 13.70 17.99
C TRP A 335 13.91 12.97 18.04
N GLY A 336 14.79 13.34 17.14
CA GLY A 336 16.17 12.79 17.10
C GLY A 336 16.23 11.32 16.68
N GLN A 337 15.14 10.78 16.14
CA GLN A 337 15.06 9.44 15.56
C GLN A 337 14.83 9.53 14.05
N PRO A 338 15.09 8.46 13.28
CA PRO A 338 14.71 8.43 11.88
C PRO A 338 13.22 8.73 11.72
N ASN A 339 12.91 9.76 10.91
CA ASN A 339 11.51 10.06 10.59
C ASN A 339 10.92 8.90 9.76
N PRO A 340 9.68 8.45 10.01
CA PRO A 340 9.05 7.37 9.25
C PRO A 340 9.14 7.57 7.73
N LYS A 341 8.92 8.78 7.23
CA LYS A 341 9.07 9.10 5.80
C LYS A 341 10.47 8.76 5.26
N THR A 342 11.51 8.95 6.07
CA THR A 342 12.89 8.58 5.71
C THR A 342 13.04 7.06 5.65
N VAL A 343 12.47 6.33 6.60
CA VAL A 343 12.51 4.85 6.62
C VAL A 343 11.86 4.27 5.36
N TYR A 344 10.67 4.74 4.99
CA TYR A 344 10.03 4.33 3.74
C TYR A 344 10.87 4.70 2.51
N ARG A 345 11.39 5.93 2.46
CA ARG A 345 12.22 6.40 1.35
C ARG A 345 13.48 5.54 1.19
N ASP A 346 14.13 5.16 2.28
CA ASP A 346 15.33 4.32 2.26
C ASP A 346 14.99 2.88 1.85
N GLN A 347 13.85 2.35 2.29
CA GLN A 347 13.36 1.04 1.85
C GLN A 347 13.03 1.05 0.34
N VAL A 348 12.34 2.06 -0.16
CA VAL A 348 12.05 2.17 -1.60
C VAL A 348 13.34 2.34 -2.41
N ASN A 349 14.33 3.07 -1.89
CA ASN A 349 15.65 3.12 -2.52
C ASN A 349 16.36 1.75 -2.54
N ARG A 350 16.19 0.92 -1.49
CA ARG A 350 16.67 -0.47 -1.49
C ARG A 350 16.03 -1.27 -2.60
N LEU A 351 14.69 -1.17 -2.77
CA LEU A 351 13.97 -1.84 -3.87
C LEU A 351 14.48 -1.37 -5.23
N LYS A 352 14.65 -0.07 -5.43
CA LYS A 352 15.24 0.47 -6.67
C LYS A 352 16.61 -0.13 -6.97
N LYS A 353 17.51 -0.19 -5.97
CA LYS A 353 18.85 -0.79 -6.12
C LYS A 353 18.79 -2.27 -6.45
N ALA A 354 17.74 -2.96 -6.02
CA ALA A 354 17.46 -4.36 -6.36
C ALA A 354 16.75 -4.53 -7.73
N ASN A 355 16.52 -3.44 -8.48
CA ASN A 355 15.81 -3.41 -9.76
C ASN A 355 14.35 -3.92 -9.64
N LEU A 356 13.71 -3.56 -8.54
CA LEU A 356 12.31 -3.89 -8.24
C LEU A 356 11.39 -2.68 -8.39
#